data_790f94d833a76908ac1a6787bdce6112
#
_entry.id   790f94d833a76908ac1a6787bdce6112
#
_cell.length_a   1.000
_cell.length_b   1.000
_cell.length_c   1.000
_cell.angle_alpha   90.00
_cell.angle_beta   90.00
_cell.angle_gamma   90.00
#
_symmetry.space_group_name_H-M   'P 1'
#
loop_
_entity.id
_entity.type
_entity.pdbx_description
1 polymer ?
#
loop_
_entity_poly.entity_id
_entity_poly.type
_entity_poly.pdbx_seq_one_letter_code
_entity_poly.pdbx_strand_id
1 'polypeptide(L)'
;MDTGAIWVVVSLLIVVALFSFLRGRGSVRRHPEIIQLILTDVKMDQALVSAFYLREKPRKFERNNWELYKNDVGFLGESLNETLRLTFSIVEDLNQEIKLVKKSKTSHQSINVAKLTEPLAACRKGLEDWMMEHLGTTEPPLKRPSFLGTFFGQE
;
A
#
# COMPACT_ATOMS: atom_id res chain seq x y z
N MET A 1 -21.13 46.34 15.94
CA MET A 1 -20.76 44.97 15.51
C MET A 1 -21.90 44.07 15.97
N ASP A 2 -22.61 43.50 15.00
CA ASP A 2 -23.79 42.71 15.31
C ASP A 2 -23.41 41.41 16.00
N THR A 3 -23.90 41.20 17.20
CA THR A 3 -23.72 40.00 18.02
C THR A 3 -24.07 38.72 17.24
N GLY A 4 -24.99 38.80 16.28
CA GLY A 4 -25.38 37.73 15.39
C GLY A 4 -24.25 37.23 14.46
N ALA A 5 -23.44 38.17 13.93
CA ALA A 5 -22.32 37.83 13.03
C ALA A 5 -21.20 37.06 13.76
N ILE A 6 -20.96 37.38 15.03
CA ILE A 6 -19.95 36.67 15.85
C ILE A 6 -20.36 35.23 16.08
N TRP A 7 -21.63 34.94 16.37
CA TRP A 7 -22.12 33.58 16.56
C TRP A 7 -22.04 32.71 15.29
N VAL A 8 -22.26 33.29 14.11
CA VAL A 8 -22.12 32.60 12.83
C VAL A 8 -20.66 32.20 12.58
N VAL A 9 -19.71 33.13 12.83
CA VAL A 9 -18.27 32.84 12.66
C VAL A 9 -17.78 31.77 13.63
N VAL A 10 -18.20 31.82 14.90
CA VAL A 10 -17.84 30.82 15.92
C VAL A 10 -18.41 29.46 15.55
N SER A 11 -19.66 29.37 15.10
CA SER A 11 -20.28 28.12 14.65
C SER A 11 -19.54 27.52 13.46
N LEU A 12 -19.14 28.34 12.49
CA LEU A 12 -18.37 27.89 11.32
C LEU A 12 -17.00 27.35 11.72
N LEU A 13 -16.29 28.00 12.64
CA LEU A 13 -15.01 27.56 13.15
C LEU A 13 -15.12 26.23 13.89
N ILE A 14 -16.17 26.02 14.69
CA ILE A 14 -16.44 24.74 15.38
C ILE A 14 -16.70 23.63 14.38
N VAL A 15 -17.50 23.88 13.34
CA VAL A 15 -17.78 22.88 12.29
C VAL A 15 -16.50 22.51 11.53
N VAL A 16 -15.67 23.48 11.16
CA VAL A 16 -14.38 23.23 10.48
C VAL A 16 -13.42 22.46 11.38
N ALA A 17 -13.34 22.81 12.66
CA ALA A 17 -12.49 22.10 13.64
C ALA A 17 -12.97 20.67 13.86
N LEU A 18 -14.27 20.43 13.99
CA LEU A 18 -14.88 19.10 14.09
C LEU A 18 -14.62 18.25 12.83
N PHE A 19 -14.78 18.85 11.65
CA PHE A 19 -14.54 18.16 10.38
C PHE A 19 -13.06 17.78 10.21
N SER A 20 -12.14 18.66 10.59
CA SER A 20 -10.70 18.39 10.57
C SER A 20 -10.31 17.31 11.58
N PHE A 21 -10.91 17.31 12.78
CA PHE A 21 -10.68 16.31 13.82
C PHE A 21 -11.22 14.92 13.44
N LEU A 22 -12.41 14.87 12.82
CA LEU A 22 -13.00 13.62 12.33
C LEU A 22 -12.21 13.04 11.13
N ARG A 23 -11.71 13.91 10.25
CA ARG A 23 -10.90 13.51 9.10
C ARG A 23 -9.53 12.98 9.53
N GLY A 24 -8.90 13.58 10.53
CA GLY A 24 -7.63 13.13 11.10
C GLY A 24 -7.73 11.74 11.79
N ARG A 25 -8.83 11.47 12.50
CA ARG A 25 -9.05 10.19 13.18
C ARG A 25 -9.31 9.02 12.23
N GLY A 26 -9.88 9.26 11.06
CA GLY A 26 -10.08 8.21 10.05
C GLY A 26 -8.78 7.75 9.39
N SER A 27 -7.77 8.61 9.30
CA SER A 27 -6.49 8.34 8.66
C SER A 27 -5.63 7.34 9.46
N VAL A 28 -5.49 7.55 10.77
CA VAL A 28 -4.61 6.72 11.62
C VAL A 28 -5.06 5.26 11.71
N ARG A 29 -6.37 4.99 11.63
CA ARG A 29 -6.91 3.63 11.67
C ARG A 29 -6.66 2.81 10.39
N ARG A 30 -6.32 3.48 9.29
CA ARG A 30 -6.07 2.83 7.98
C ARG A 30 -4.61 2.49 7.74
N HIS A 31 -3.67 3.03 8.52
CA HIS A 31 -2.23 2.81 8.29
C HIS A 31 -1.85 1.31 8.27
N PRO A 32 -2.27 0.48 9.25
CA PRO A 32 -1.97 -0.95 9.22
C PRO A 32 -2.53 -1.68 8.00
N GLU A 33 -3.74 -1.31 7.57
CA GLU A 33 -4.38 -1.91 6.39
C GLU A 33 -3.62 -1.55 5.11
N ILE A 34 -3.21 -0.29 4.97
CA ILE A 34 -2.40 0.18 3.82
C ILE A 34 -1.09 -0.59 3.75
N ILE A 35 -0.39 -0.74 4.89
CA ILE A 35 0.88 -1.47 4.94
C ILE A 35 0.70 -2.93 4.55
N GLN A 36 -0.34 -3.60 5.07
CA GLN A 36 -0.63 -4.99 4.70
C GLN A 36 -0.88 -5.16 3.20
N LEU A 37 -1.61 -4.23 2.59
CA LEU A 37 -1.89 -4.27 1.16
C LEU A 37 -0.61 -4.08 0.34
N ILE A 38 0.22 -3.10 0.68
CA ILE A 38 1.52 -2.88 0.01
C ILE A 38 2.46 -4.07 0.26
N LEU A 39 2.50 -4.61 1.47
CA LEU A 39 3.29 -5.79 1.80
C LEU A 39 2.84 -7.02 1.00
N THR A 40 1.55 -7.11 0.67
CA THR A 40 1.03 -8.16 -0.22
C THR A 40 1.62 -8.05 -1.61
N ASP A 41 1.64 -6.85 -2.22
CA ASP A 41 2.29 -6.62 -3.52
C ASP A 41 3.77 -7.04 -3.45
N VAL A 42 4.49 -6.59 -2.43
CA VAL A 42 5.92 -6.93 -2.24
C VAL A 42 6.15 -8.43 -2.11
N LYS A 43 5.36 -9.16 -1.32
CA LYS A 43 5.48 -10.62 -1.15
C LYS A 43 5.15 -11.38 -2.45
N MET A 44 4.13 -10.92 -3.18
CA MET A 44 3.78 -11.51 -4.47
C MET A 44 4.90 -11.31 -5.50
N ASP A 45 5.52 -10.15 -5.51
CA ASP A 45 6.62 -9.84 -6.41
C ASP A 45 7.90 -10.61 -6.06
N GLN A 46 8.21 -10.82 -4.78
CA GLN A 46 9.29 -11.69 -4.35
C GLN A 46 9.10 -13.14 -4.85
N ALA A 47 7.88 -13.67 -4.70
CA ALA A 47 7.55 -15.00 -5.19
C ALA A 47 7.65 -15.06 -6.73
N LEU A 48 7.24 -13.98 -7.42
CA LEU A 48 7.33 -13.91 -8.87
C LEU A 48 8.77 -13.84 -9.37
N VAL A 49 9.66 -13.06 -8.72
CA VAL A 49 11.10 -13.01 -9.03
C VAL A 49 11.70 -14.40 -8.97
N SER A 50 11.41 -15.17 -7.90
CA SER A 50 11.92 -16.52 -7.69
C SER A 50 11.45 -17.52 -8.76
N ALA A 51 10.25 -17.32 -9.30
CA ALA A 51 9.65 -18.24 -10.28
C ALA A 51 9.66 -17.72 -11.72
N PHE A 52 10.24 -16.54 -11.98
CA PHE A 52 10.05 -15.81 -13.24
C PHE A 52 10.50 -16.63 -14.47
N TYR A 53 11.68 -17.23 -14.40
CA TYR A 53 12.25 -17.99 -15.52
C TYR A 53 11.73 -19.42 -15.64
N LEU A 54 11.00 -19.90 -14.61
CA LEU A 54 10.38 -21.22 -14.63
C LEU A 54 9.04 -21.24 -15.38
N ARG A 55 8.51 -20.08 -15.70
CA ARG A 55 7.20 -19.93 -16.35
C ARG A 55 7.35 -19.90 -17.87
N GLU A 56 6.41 -20.52 -18.57
CA GLU A 56 6.36 -20.45 -20.04
C GLU A 56 6.06 -19.02 -20.54
N LYS A 57 5.25 -18.26 -19.78
CA LYS A 57 4.87 -16.90 -20.12
C LYS A 57 5.20 -15.94 -18.97
N PRO A 58 5.84 -14.80 -19.26
CA PRO A 58 6.15 -13.84 -18.22
C PRO A 58 4.87 -13.21 -17.65
N ARG A 59 4.79 -13.14 -16.34
CA ARG A 59 3.72 -12.44 -15.61
C ARG A 59 4.22 -11.05 -15.19
N LYS A 60 3.34 -10.07 -15.22
CA LYS A 60 3.63 -8.74 -14.69
C LYS A 60 3.74 -8.79 -13.18
N PHE A 61 4.60 -7.95 -12.64
CA PHE A 61 4.73 -7.67 -11.22
C PHE A 61 3.53 -6.87 -10.71
N GLU A 62 3.17 -7.10 -9.46
CA GLU A 62 2.03 -6.44 -8.83
C GLU A 62 2.43 -5.04 -8.34
N ARG A 63 1.52 -4.08 -8.49
CA ARG A 63 1.70 -2.70 -8.03
C ARG A 63 0.37 -2.00 -7.71
N ASN A 64 -0.71 -2.74 -7.71
CA ASN A 64 -2.05 -2.17 -7.60
C ASN A 64 -2.27 -1.46 -6.26
N ASN A 65 -1.84 -2.08 -5.16
CA ASN A 65 -1.98 -1.48 -3.84
C ASN A 65 -1.02 -0.28 -3.67
N TRP A 66 0.21 -0.39 -4.19
CA TRP A 66 1.14 0.74 -4.20
C TRP A 66 0.56 1.94 -4.94
N GLU A 67 0.03 1.77 -6.14
CA GLU A 67 -0.57 2.86 -6.92
C GLU A 67 -1.74 3.53 -6.20
N LEU A 68 -2.55 2.75 -5.49
CA LEU A 68 -3.67 3.28 -4.71
C LEU A 68 -3.21 4.13 -3.52
N TYR A 69 -2.14 3.71 -2.83
CA TYR A 69 -1.78 4.26 -1.52
C TYR A 69 -0.46 5.03 -1.47
N LYS A 70 0.29 5.13 -2.58
CA LYS A 70 1.62 5.81 -2.63
C LYS A 70 1.62 7.26 -2.10
N ASN A 71 0.48 7.93 -2.14
CA ASN A 71 0.34 9.28 -1.61
C ASN A 71 -0.07 9.31 -0.12
N ASP A 72 -0.48 8.19 0.43
CA ASP A 72 -0.97 8.05 1.79
C ASP A 72 0.07 7.45 2.75
N VAL A 73 1.28 7.12 2.25
CA VAL A 73 2.35 6.45 3.00
C VAL A 73 3.34 7.40 3.68
N GLY A 74 3.05 8.71 3.74
CA GLY A 74 3.90 9.70 4.38
C GLY A 74 4.23 9.43 5.86
N PHE A 75 3.45 8.59 6.53
CA PHE A 75 3.65 8.15 7.92
C PHE A 75 4.77 7.11 8.10
N LEU A 76 5.28 6.51 7.01
CA LEU A 76 6.32 5.46 7.07
C LEU A 76 7.75 6.01 7.32
N GLY A 77 7.91 7.31 7.38
CA GLY A 77 9.24 7.93 7.39
C GLY A 77 9.89 8.00 5.99
N GLU A 78 10.79 8.94 5.84
CA GLU A 78 11.34 9.32 4.52
C GLU A 78 12.13 8.18 3.87
N SER A 79 12.99 7.51 4.64
CA SER A 79 13.86 6.44 4.13
C SER A 79 13.07 5.26 3.56
N LEU A 80 12.06 4.75 4.28
CA LEU A 80 11.24 3.63 3.81
C LEU A 80 10.35 4.05 2.64
N ASN A 81 9.81 5.25 2.69
CA ASN A 81 8.99 5.79 1.60
C ASN A 81 9.81 5.90 0.30
N GLU A 82 11.04 6.39 0.37
CA GLU A 82 11.92 6.47 -0.79
C GLU A 82 12.30 5.07 -1.31
N THR A 83 12.60 4.12 -0.41
CA THR A 83 12.88 2.73 -0.79
C THR A 83 11.70 2.11 -1.54
N LEU A 84 10.47 2.32 -1.08
CA LEU A 84 9.25 1.86 -1.75
C LEU A 84 9.10 2.50 -3.13
N ARG A 85 9.28 3.83 -3.24
CA ARG A 85 9.16 4.56 -4.51
C ARG A 85 10.15 4.06 -5.54
N LEU A 86 11.42 3.90 -5.17
CA LEU A 86 12.47 3.38 -6.06
C LEU A 86 12.17 1.95 -6.49
N THR A 87 11.77 1.09 -5.54
CA THR A 87 11.44 -0.31 -5.85
C THR A 87 10.28 -0.42 -6.84
N PHE A 88 9.19 0.29 -6.61
CA PHE A 88 8.03 0.26 -7.51
C PHE A 88 8.27 0.99 -8.83
N SER A 89 9.25 1.90 -8.91
CA SER A 89 9.75 2.41 -10.20
C SER A 89 10.43 1.31 -11.02
N ILE A 90 11.27 0.48 -10.39
CA ILE A 90 11.90 -0.67 -11.06
C ILE A 90 10.84 -1.69 -11.50
N VAL A 91 9.81 -1.91 -10.67
CA VAL A 91 8.66 -2.78 -11.03
C VAL A 91 7.96 -2.26 -12.28
N GLU A 92 7.73 -0.95 -12.38
CA GLU A 92 7.12 -0.35 -13.57
C GLU A 92 7.96 -0.58 -14.82
N ASP A 93 9.27 -0.31 -14.74
CA ASP A 93 10.20 -0.50 -15.87
C ASP A 93 10.18 -1.96 -16.34
N LEU A 94 10.24 -2.93 -15.41
CA LEU A 94 10.15 -4.35 -15.75
C LEU A 94 8.81 -4.75 -16.35
N ASN A 95 7.72 -4.18 -15.86
CA ASN A 95 6.40 -4.41 -16.44
C ASN A 95 6.30 -3.87 -17.88
N GLN A 96 7.00 -2.78 -18.19
CA GLN A 96 7.13 -2.26 -19.55
C GLN A 96 7.96 -3.20 -20.42
N GLU A 97 9.11 -3.69 -19.94
CA GLU A 97 9.94 -4.67 -20.63
C GLU A 97 9.13 -5.95 -20.95
N ILE A 98 8.37 -6.48 -19.97
CA ILE A 98 7.49 -7.64 -20.15
C ILE A 98 6.44 -7.39 -21.23
N LYS A 99 5.86 -6.18 -21.24
CA LYS A 99 4.87 -5.80 -22.26
C LYS A 99 5.49 -5.80 -23.67
N LEU A 100 6.71 -5.28 -23.80
CA LEU A 100 7.44 -5.24 -25.08
C LEU A 100 7.78 -6.65 -25.57
N VAL A 101 8.32 -7.50 -24.68
CA VAL A 101 8.66 -8.90 -24.99
C VAL A 101 7.42 -9.68 -25.45
N LYS A 102 6.28 -9.49 -24.79
CA LYS A 102 5.02 -10.12 -25.19
C LYS A 102 4.55 -9.64 -26.58
N LYS A 103 4.72 -8.36 -26.86
CA LYS A 103 4.32 -7.77 -28.15
C LYS A 103 5.22 -8.24 -29.31
N SER A 104 6.53 -8.32 -29.07
CA SER A 104 7.53 -8.76 -30.06
C SER A 104 7.64 -10.28 -30.19
N LYS A 105 6.97 -11.04 -29.32
CA LYS A 105 7.07 -12.51 -29.23
C LYS A 105 8.51 -13.01 -29.01
N THR A 106 9.35 -12.21 -28.38
CA THR A 106 10.73 -12.56 -28.03
C THR A 106 10.78 -13.30 -26.68
N SER A 107 11.95 -13.91 -26.37
CA SER A 107 12.12 -14.61 -25.09
C SER A 107 12.18 -13.63 -23.91
N HIS A 108 11.48 -13.95 -22.83
CA HIS A 108 11.51 -13.18 -21.57
C HIS A 108 12.76 -13.48 -20.72
N GLN A 109 13.59 -14.42 -21.13
CA GLN A 109 14.84 -14.75 -20.42
C GLN A 109 15.89 -13.62 -20.46
N SER A 110 15.72 -12.67 -21.39
CA SER A 110 16.56 -11.46 -21.46
C SER A 110 16.22 -10.41 -20.40
N ILE A 111 15.06 -10.50 -19.73
CA ILE A 111 14.62 -9.53 -18.72
C ILE A 111 15.36 -9.83 -17.41
N ASN A 112 16.14 -8.87 -16.91
CA ASN A 112 16.88 -9.02 -15.66
C ASN A 112 15.98 -8.67 -14.44
N VAL A 113 15.26 -9.67 -13.93
CA VAL A 113 14.42 -9.52 -12.73
C VAL A 113 15.21 -9.55 -11.41
N ALA A 114 16.48 -10.02 -11.44
CA ALA A 114 17.32 -10.10 -10.24
C ALA A 114 17.55 -8.71 -9.60
N LYS A 115 17.45 -7.64 -10.39
CA LYS A 115 17.54 -6.25 -9.89
C LYS A 115 16.46 -5.89 -8.86
N LEU A 116 15.37 -6.68 -8.75
CA LEU A 116 14.32 -6.51 -7.73
C LEU A 116 14.60 -7.27 -6.42
N THR A 117 15.51 -8.22 -6.39
CA THR A 117 15.70 -9.11 -5.23
C THR A 117 16.00 -8.32 -3.95
N GLU A 118 17.03 -7.47 -3.96
CA GLU A 118 17.42 -6.67 -2.80
C GLU A 118 16.40 -5.57 -2.47
N PRO A 119 15.92 -4.76 -3.45
CA PRO A 119 14.93 -3.72 -3.17
C PRO A 119 13.64 -4.27 -2.55
N LEU A 120 13.10 -5.38 -3.05
CA LEU A 120 11.91 -6.02 -2.47
C LEU A 120 12.16 -6.57 -1.06
N ALA A 121 13.36 -7.11 -0.80
CA ALA A 121 13.73 -7.56 0.54
C ALA A 121 13.82 -6.40 1.53
N ALA A 122 14.39 -5.25 1.11
CA ALA A 122 14.45 -4.04 1.91
C ALA A 122 13.05 -3.45 2.19
N CYS A 123 12.18 -3.39 1.18
CA CYS A 123 10.79 -2.96 1.35
C CYS A 123 10.04 -3.86 2.33
N ARG A 124 10.15 -5.18 2.17
CA ARG A 124 9.51 -6.14 3.05
C ARG A 124 9.96 -5.97 4.48
N LYS A 125 11.27 -5.93 4.70
CA LYS A 125 11.84 -5.74 6.04
C LYS A 125 11.35 -4.43 6.68
N GLY A 126 11.41 -3.31 5.97
CA GLY A 126 10.98 -2.01 6.50
C GLY A 126 9.49 -1.97 6.86
N LEU A 127 8.62 -2.60 6.05
CA LEU A 127 7.19 -2.69 6.33
C LEU A 127 6.89 -3.62 7.51
N GLU A 128 7.57 -4.77 7.60
CA GLU A 128 7.44 -5.72 8.72
C GLU A 128 7.97 -5.10 10.03
N ASP A 129 9.10 -4.39 9.98
CA ASP A 129 9.67 -3.68 11.15
C ASP A 129 8.71 -2.60 11.65
N TRP A 130 8.10 -1.83 10.74
CA TRP A 130 7.10 -0.83 11.12
C TRP A 130 5.87 -1.47 11.80
N MET A 131 5.38 -2.58 11.25
CA MET A 131 4.25 -3.30 11.84
C MET A 131 4.59 -3.87 13.22
N MET A 132 5.79 -4.41 13.39
CA MET A 132 6.25 -4.93 14.68
C MET A 132 6.34 -3.81 15.73
N GLU A 133 6.87 -2.65 15.35
CA GLU A 133 7.02 -1.49 16.24
C GLU A 133 5.67 -0.90 16.68
N HIS A 134 4.70 -0.80 15.75
CA HIS A 134 3.45 -0.10 16.00
C HIS A 134 2.27 -1.01 16.39
N LEU A 135 2.33 -2.29 16.04
CA LEU A 135 1.25 -3.25 16.26
C LEU A 135 1.67 -4.44 17.11
N GLY A 136 2.98 -4.64 17.35
CA GLY A 136 3.51 -5.79 18.04
C GLY A 136 3.38 -7.11 17.28
N THR A 137 3.01 -7.06 15.97
CA THR A 137 2.86 -8.24 15.11
C THR A 137 3.07 -7.88 13.65
N THR A 138 3.63 -8.80 12.88
CA THR A 138 3.76 -8.68 11.43
C THR A 138 2.53 -9.22 10.67
N GLU A 139 1.61 -9.87 11.38
CA GLU A 139 0.37 -10.41 10.84
C GLU A 139 -0.81 -9.97 11.70
N PRO A 140 -1.23 -8.69 11.64
CA PRO A 140 -2.42 -8.28 12.34
C PRO A 140 -3.62 -9.04 11.79
N PRO A 141 -4.58 -9.42 12.66
CA PRO A 141 -5.77 -10.14 12.24
C PRO A 141 -6.51 -9.31 11.20
N LEU A 142 -6.67 -9.86 10.00
CA LEU A 142 -7.56 -9.29 8.99
C LEU A 142 -8.93 -9.15 9.64
N LYS A 143 -9.40 -7.93 9.85
CA LYS A 143 -10.80 -7.68 10.15
C LYS A 143 -11.60 -8.16 8.94
N ARG A 144 -12.01 -9.43 8.96
CA ARG A 144 -13.05 -9.88 8.03
C ARG A 144 -14.25 -8.98 8.31
N PRO A 145 -14.78 -8.24 7.32
CA PRO A 145 -16.08 -7.65 7.48
C PRO A 145 -17.02 -8.82 7.81
N SER A 146 -17.53 -8.86 9.03
CA SER A 146 -18.48 -9.90 9.42
C SER A 146 -19.81 -9.58 8.74
N PHE A 147 -19.89 -9.93 7.47
CA PHE A 147 -21.12 -9.83 6.70
C PHE A 147 -22.20 -10.81 7.22
N LEU A 148 -21.81 -11.75 8.07
CA LEU A 148 -22.70 -12.78 8.63
C LEU A 148 -23.15 -12.48 10.08
N GLY A 149 -22.60 -11.45 10.74
CA GLY A 149 -23.01 -11.10 12.11
C GLY A 149 -24.36 -10.38 12.22
N THR A 150 -24.92 -9.92 11.10
CA THR A 150 -26.18 -9.14 11.12
C THR A 150 -27.43 -9.99 10.90
N PHE A 151 -27.30 -11.28 10.57
CA PHE A 151 -28.44 -12.13 10.24
C PHE A 151 -28.84 -13.14 11.33
N PHE A 152 -28.08 -13.30 12.41
CA PHE A 152 -28.39 -14.29 13.45
C PHE A 152 -28.32 -13.73 14.88
N GLY A 153 -28.72 -12.49 15.08
CA GLY A 153 -28.77 -11.86 16.40
C GLY A 153 -30.14 -11.37 16.76
N GLN A 154 -31.13 -12.29 16.84
CA GLN A 154 -32.36 -12.08 17.58
C GLN A 154 -32.97 -13.46 17.95
N GLU A 155 -32.66 -13.88 19.17
CA GLU A 155 -33.55 -14.54 20.10
C GLU A 155 -33.08 -14.28 21.51
#